data_ff37d65e6f65e9235509067a4619160a
#
_entry.id   ff37d65e6f65e9235509067a4619160a
#
_cell.length_a   1.000
_cell.length_b   1.000
_cell.length_c   1.000
_cell.angle_alpha   90.00
_cell.angle_beta   90.00
_cell.angle_gamma   90.00
#
_symmetry.space_group_name_H-M   'P 1'
#
loop_
_entity.id
_entity.type
_entity.pdbx_description
1 polymer ?
#
loop_
_entity_poly.entity_id
_entity_poly.type
_entity_poly.pdbx_seq_one_letter_code
_entity_poly.pdbx_strand_id
1 'polypeptide(L)'
;GIVGTNKRGEDFGMTTSHFILVHDDLTATEVSDLCDELKDVDGITQVVSLDSITGPGFQTELLPDSVMEILQSGGYKLILANSSYKTGTDAINNQLDEMISLIKTVDPEGVITGEGAMTKDLIEVADVDFKNVNVWSIMAVLVIIAVSFKSISIPALLVASIEAAIAINMGIPYFTGTQLPFIASIVIGTIQLGATVDYSILMTTRYHEERSYGRTPQEAA
;
A
#
# COMPACT_ATOMS: atom_id res chain seq x y z
N GLY A 1 1.20 -1.29 -20.41
CA GLY A 1 0.83 -2.10 -19.31
C GLY A 1 1.84 -3.17 -18.91
N ILE A 2 1.40 -4.24 -18.29
CA ILE A 2 2.19 -5.32 -17.66
C ILE A 2 3.33 -5.87 -18.54
N VAL A 3 3.10 -6.05 -19.85
CA VAL A 3 4.12 -6.56 -20.79
C VAL A 3 5.30 -5.60 -20.93
N GLY A 4 5.05 -4.30 -20.95
CA GLY A 4 6.13 -3.29 -21.04
C GLY A 4 6.93 -3.17 -19.75
N THR A 5 6.29 -3.35 -18.59
CA THR A 5 6.94 -3.34 -17.27
C THR A 5 7.83 -4.58 -17.10
N ASN A 6 7.32 -5.76 -17.46
CA ASN A 6 8.11 -6.99 -17.41
C ASN A 6 9.33 -6.93 -18.32
N LYS A 7 9.18 -6.40 -19.55
CA LYS A 7 10.28 -6.27 -20.50
C LYS A 7 11.35 -5.28 -20.01
N ARG A 8 10.96 -4.18 -19.36
CA ARG A 8 11.93 -3.26 -18.73
C ARG A 8 12.68 -3.91 -17.58
N GLY A 9 11.99 -4.72 -16.77
CA GLY A 9 12.61 -5.47 -15.69
C GLY A 9 13.59 -6.53 -16.18
N GLU A 10 13.23 -7.26 -17.24
CA GLU A 10 14.08 -8.33 -17.81
C GLU A 10 15.28 -7.78 -18.60
N ASP A 11 15.07 -6.75 -19.42
CA ASP A 11 16.10 -6.24 -20.33
C ASP A 11 17.03 -5.21 -19.66
N PHE A 12 16.53 -4.43 -18.69
CA PHE A 12 17.26 -3.30 -18.09
C PHE A 12 17.37 -3.36 -16.56
N GLY A 13 16.80 -4.35 -15.89
CA GLY A 13 16.77 -4.42 -14.42
C GLY A 13 15.96 -3.29 -13.75
N MET A 14 15.12 -2.59 -14.52
CA MET A 14 14.34 -1.44 -14.06
C MET A 14 12.90 -1.87 -13.83
N THR A 15 12.53 -2.08 -12.58
CA THR A 15 11.17 -2.50 -12.23
C THR A 15 10.30 -1.31 -11.82
N THR A 16 10.85 -0.39 -11.05
CA THR A 16 10.14 0.79 -10.53
C THR A 16 10.98 2.05 -10.79
N SER A 17 10.33 3.15 -11.14
CA SER A 17 10.99 4.45 -11.31
C SER A 17 10.47 5.44 -10.27
N HIS A 18 11.40 6.15 -9.65
CA HIS A 18 11.15 7.23 -8.70
C HIS A 18 11.47 8.56 -9.34
N PHE A 19 10.62 9.53 -9.11
CA PHE A 19 10.78 10.93 -9.51
C PHE A 19 11.05 11.73 -8.25
N ILE A 20 12.21 12.36 -8.17
CA ILE A 20 12.62 13.17 -7.04
C ILE A 20 12.64 14.62 -7.49
N LEU A 21 11.94 15.46 -6.77
CA LEU A 21 11.87 16.89 -6.98
C LEU A 21 12.62 17.59 -5.86
N VAL A 22 13.65 18.35 -6.21
CA VAL A 22 14.40 19.21 -5.29
C VAL A 22 14.36 20.65 -5.81
N HIS A 23 14.51 21.62 -4.91
CA HIS A 23 14.49 23.03 -5.31
C HIS A 23 15.61 23.36 -6.27
N ASP A 24 15.38 24.32 -7.16
CA ASP A 24 16.33 24.74 -8.19
C ASP A 24 17.45 25.64 -7.67
N ASP A 25 17.34 26.14 -6.44
CA ASP A 25 18.39 26.90 -5.73
C ASP A 25 19.57 26.03 -5.28
N LEU A 26 19.39 24.70 -5.25
CA LEU A 26 20.50 23.78 -5.00
C LEU A 26 21.56 23.89 -6.11
N THR A 27 22.81 23.92 -5.70
CA THR A 27 23.96 23.96 -6.64
C THR A 27 24.07 22.63 -7.40
N ALA A 28 24.68 22.67 -8.59
CA ALA A 28 24.96 21.47 -9.37
C ALA A 28 25.81 20.44 -8.60
N THR A 29 26.68 20.90 -7.68
CA THR A 29 27.50 20.04 -6.84
C THR A 29 26.64 19.31 -5.82
N GLU A 30 25.73 20.01 -5.12
CA GLU A 30 24.82 19.40 -4.13
C GLU A 30 23.89 18.37 -4.77
N VAL A 31 23.38 18.66 -5.96
CA VAL A 31 22.55 17.71 -6.73
C VAL A 31 23.39 16.49 -7.18
N SER A 32 24.64 16.72 -7.60
CA SER A 32 25.54 15.62 -8.00
C SER A 32 25.88 14.72 -6.81
N ASP A 33 26.22 15.30 -5.66
CA ASP A 33 26.54 14.56 -4.43
C ASP A 33 25.32 13.74 -3.98
N LEU A 34 24.12 14.35 -3.99
CA LEU A 34 22.87 13.63 -3.71
C LEU A 34 22.63 12.48 -4.69
N CYS A 35 22.88 12.69 -5.98
CA CYS A 35 22.75 11.62 -6.99
C CYS A 35 23.73 10.45 -6.72
N ASP A 36 24.92 10.75 -6.25
CA ASP A 36 25.92 9.72 -5.93
C ASP A 36 25.51 8.94 -4.65
N GLU A 37 25.03 9.63 -3.61
CA GLU A 37 24.48 8.97 -2.41
C GLU A 37 23.24 8.11 -2.76
N LEU A 38 22.37 8.60 -3.64
CA LEU A 38 21.19 7.83 -4.09
C LEU A 38 21.56 6.58 -4.88
N LYS A 39 22.68 6.58 -5.62
CA LYS A 39 23.17 5.38 -6.34
C LYS A 39 23.64 4.28 -5.39
N ASP A 40 24.12 4.65 -4.20
CA ASP A 40 24.59 3.69 -3.19
C ASP A 40 23.45 3.04 -2.41
N VAL A 41 22.22 3.54 -2.53
CA VAL A 41 21.03 2.93 -1.91
C VAL A 41 20.74 1.57 -2.53
N ASP A 42 20.52 0.57 -1.68
CA ASP A 42 20.31 -0.82 -2.09
C ASP A 42 19.12 -0.96 -3.06
N GLY A 43 19.36 -1.66 -4.16
CA GLY A 43 18.38 -1.90 -5.22
C GLY A 43 18.22 -0.75 -6.22
N ILE A 44 18.88 0.39 -6.06
CA ILE A 44 18.93 1.42 -7.09
C ILE A 44 19.88 0.98 -8.20
N THR A 45 19.40 1.02 -9.45
CA THR A 45 20.14 0.60 -10.62
C THR A 45 20.69 1.77 -11.41
N GLN A 46 20.02 2.90 -11.38
CA GLN A 46 20.41 4.10 -12.12
C GLN A 46 19.81 5.34 -11.47
N VAL A 47 20.61 6.40 -11.42
CA VAL A 47 20.15 7.75 -11.05
C VAL A 47 20.56 8.71 -12.17
N VAL A 48 19.62 9.54 -12.62
CA VAL A 48 19.79 10.49 -13.72
C VAL A 48 19.23 11.85 -13.32
N SER A 49 20.03 12.90 -13.42
CA SER A 49 19.59 14.29 -13.27
C SER A 49 20.10 15.12 -14.44
N LEU A 50 19.61 16.35 -14.59
CA LEU A 50 20.14 17.28 -15.58
C LEU A 50 21.64 17.48 -15.40
N ASP A 51 22.07 17.73 -14.17
CA ASP A 51 23.45 17.99 -13.80
C ASP A 51 24.35 16.76 -14.04
N SER A 52 23.80 15.53 -13.91
CA SER A 52 24.53 14.28 -14.21
C SER A 52 24.70 14.01 -15.72
N ILE A 53 23.75 14.46 -16.53
CA ILE A 53 23.82 14.31 -17.99
C ILE A 53 24.80 15.35 -18.60
N THR A 54 24.76 16.57 -18.07
CA THR A 54 25.53 17.69 -18.63
C THR A 54 26.94 17.76 -18.10
N GLY A 55 27.19 17.28 -16.88
CA GLY A 55 28.48 17.35 -16.20
C GLY A 55 28.93 18.77 -15.86
N PRO A 56 29.95 18.93 -15.00
CA PRO A 56 30.46 20.23 -14.63
C PRO A 56 31.17 20.90 -15.85
N GLY A 57 30.52 21.92 -16.40
CA GLY A 57 31.06 22.71 -17.55
C GLY A 57 30.32 22.55 -18.86
N PHE A 58 29.26 21.76 -18.90
CA PHE A 58 28.40 21.70 -20.08
C PHE A 58 27.49 22.93 -20.12
N GLN A 59 27.46 23.60 -21.28
CA GLN A 59 26.57 24.74 -21.50
C GLN A 59 25.13 24.18 -21.67
N THR A 60 24.30 24.35 -20.66
CA THR A 60 22.86 23.94 -20.67
C THR A 60 22.09 24.55 -21.84
N GLU A 61 22.58 25.65 -22.41
CA GLU A 61 22.04 26.32 -23.59
C GLU A 61 22.06 25.45 -24.86
N LEU A 62 22.80 24.33 -24.85
CA LEU A 62 22.85 23.39 -25.97
C LEU A 62 21.76 22.31 -25.93
N LEU A 63 21.00 22.22 -24.81
CA LEU A 63 19.90 21.29 -24.72
C LEU A 63 18.63 21.89 -25.34
N PRO A 64 17.79 21.08 -25.99
CA PRO A 64 16.47 21.54 -26.44
C PRO A 64 15.64 22.06 -25.29
N ASP A 65 14.94 23.18 -25.48
CA ASP A 65 14.08 23.79 -24.48
C ASP A 65 13.08 22.79 -23.89
N SER A 66 12.58 21.85 -24.69
CA SER A 66 11.68 20.79 -24.25
C SER A 66 12.29 19.83 -23.23
N VAL A 67 13.60 19.62 -23.26
CA VAL A 67 14.31 18.78 -22.28
C VAL A 67 14.54 19.55 -20.99
N MET A 68 14.90 20.82 -21.11
CA MET A 68 15.07 21.71 -19.96
C MET A 68 13.76 21.88 -19.19
N GLU A 69 12.64 22.09 -19.89
CA GLU A 69 11.32 22.26 -19.27
C GLU A 69 10.86 21.01 -18.51
N ILE A 70 11.28 19.81 -18.95
CA ILE A 70 10.97 18.55 -18.25
C ILE A 70 11.85 18.37 -17.02
N LEU A 71 13.14 18.69 -17.10
CA LEU A 71 14.12 18.42 -16.06
C LEU A 71 14.26 19.55 -15.04
N GLN A 72 13.85 20.76 -15.41
CA GLN A 72 13.84 21.93 -14.52
C GLN A 72 12.64 22.82 -14.87
N SER A 73 11.65 22.87 -13.99
CA SER A 73 10.45 23.67 -14.17
C SER A 73 9.82 24.03 -12.82
N GLY A 74 9.18 25.20 -12.77
CA GLY A 74 8.40 25.60 -11.60
C GLY A 74 9.18 25.79 -10.30
N GLY A 75 10.50 26.04 -10.39
CA GLY A 75 11.35 26.19 -9.22
C GLY A 75 11.92 24.86 -8.69
N TYR A 76 11.80 23.76 -9.46
CA TYR A 76 12.30 22.45 -9.09
C TYR A 76 13.20 21.83 -10.17
N LYS A 77 14.15 21.03 -9.71
CA LYS A 77 14.96 20.12 -10.53
C LYS A 77 14.45 18.70 -10.34
N LEU A 78 14.38 17.95 -11.44
CA LEU A 78 13.96 16.55 -11.46
C LEU A 78 15.16 15.62 -11.46
N ILE A 79 15.17 14.67 -10.52
CA ILE A 79 16.09 13.53 -10.50
C ILE A 79 15.26 12.25 -10.70
N LEU A 80 15.70 11.41 -11.62
CA LEU A 80 15.11 10.11 -11.91
C LEU A 80 15.95 9.01 -11.30
N ALA A 81 15.36 8.20 -10.43
CA ALA A 81 16.02 7.03 -9.87
C ALA A 81 15.25 5.76 -10.26
N ASN A 82 15.94 4.77 -10.79
CA ASN A 82 15.36 3.49 -11.17
C ASN A 82 15.76 2.42 -10.16
N SER A 83 14.76 1.63 -9.73
CA SER A 83 14.89 0.54 -8.78
C SER A 83 14.64 -0.81 -9.43
N SER A 84 15.38 -1.83 -8.98
CA SER A 84 15.13 -3.24 -9.29
C SER A 84 14.00 -3.85 -8.47
N TYR A 85 13.58 -3.17 -7.40
CA TYR A 85 12.53 -3.66 -6.51
C TYR A 85 11.14 -3.44 -7.07
N LYS A 86 10.22 -4.37 -6.73
CA LYS A 86 8.81 -4.29 -7.13
C LYS A 86 8.03 -3.43 -6.13
N THR A 87 7.06 -2.68 -6.64
CA THR A 87 6.12 -1.91 -5.83
C THR A 87 5.35 -2.80 -4.84
N GLY A 88 5.07 -2.27 -3.65
CA GLY A 88 4.30 -2.97 -2.62
C GLY A 88 5.07 -4.07 -1.89
N THR A 89 6.40 -4.06 -1.90
CA THR A 89 7.26 -4.94 -1.12
C THR A 89 7.96 -4.17 0.01
N ASP A 90 8.36 -4.88 1.07
CA ASP A 90 9.13 -4.27 2.16
C ASP A 90 10.47 -3.70 1.67
N ALA A 91 11.08 -4.35 0.68
CA ALA A 91 12.35 -3.89 0.11
C ALA A 91 12.24 -2.48 -0.48
N ILE A 92 11.21 -2.21 -1.30
CA ILE A 92 11.02 -0.88 -1.89
C ILE A 92 10.59 0.14 -0.83
N ASN A 93 9.84 -0.27 0.19
CA ASN A 93 9.42 0.63 1.27
C ASN A 93 10.64 1.10 2.09
N ASN A 94 11.53 0.18 2.46
CA ASN A 94 12.78 0.52 3.15
C ASN A 94 13.70 1.39 2.28
N GLN A 95 13.82 1.06 0.98
CA GLN A 95 14.56 1.87 0.01
C GLN A 95 14.03 3.31 -0.06
N LEU A 96 12.68 3.47 -0.12
CA LEU A 96 12.05 4.79 -0.14
C LEU A 96 12.32 5.58 1.14
N ASP A 97 12.29 4.94 2.31
CA ASP A 97 12.59 5.60 3.59
C ASP A 97 14.04 6.10 3.64
N GLU A 98 14.99 5.30 3.15
CA GLU A 98 16.38 5.70 3.04
C GLU A 98 16.56 6.86 2.05
N MET A 99 15.96 6.77 0.86
CA MET A 99 16.00 7.84 -0.14
C MET A 99 15.38 9.14 0.39
N ILE A 100 14.22 9.07 1.06
CA ILE A 100 13.58 10.23 1.68
C ILE A 100 14.51 10.87 2.72
N SER A 101 15.16 10.05 3.54
CA SER A 101 16.12 10.54 4.54
C SER A 101 17.27 11.30 3.88
N LEU A 102 17.87 10.76 2.81
CA LEU A 102 18.94 11.41 2.06
C LEU A 102 18.48 12.73 1.43
N ILE A 103 17.33 12.73 0.76
CA ILE A 103 16.76 13.93 0.13
C ILE A 103 16.57 15.03 1.18
N LYS A 104 16.00 14.69 2.36
CA LYS A 104 15.71 15.65 3.42
C LYS A 104 16.96 16.23 4.11
N THR A 105 18.12 15.61 3.97
CA THR A 105 19.40 16.19 4.44
C THR A 105 19.86 17.35 3.57
N VAL A 106 19.56 17.29 2.27
CA VAL A 106 19.98 18.30 1.27
C VAL A 106 18.88 19.33 1.04
N ASP A 107 17.63 18.84 0.90
CA ASP A 107 16.46 19.68 0.72
C ASP A 107 15.32 19.25 1.65
N PRO A 108 15.06 20.00 2.75
CA PRO A 108 13.96 19.68 3.67
C PRO A 108 12.56 19.65 3.04
N GLU A 109 12.37 20.36 1.94
CA GLU A 109 11.11 20.39 1.19
C GLU A 109 11.12 19.48 -0.05
N GLY A 110 12.26 18.87 -0.37
CA GLY A 110 12.39 17.90 -1.46
C GLY A 110 11.39 16.77 -1.36
N VAL A 111 10.85 16.32 -2.48
CA VAL A 111 9.77 15.33 -2.55
C VAL A 111 10.16 14.18 -3.45
N ILE A 112 9.82 12.96 -3.03
CA ILE A 112 9.88 11.78 -3.89
C ILE A 112 8.47 11.35 -4.27
N THR A 113 8.28 11.03 -5.56
CA THR A 113 7.02 10.54 -6.11
C THR A 113 7.28 9.43 -7.13
N GLY A 114 6.23 8.83 -7.62
CA GLY A 114 6.30 7.69 -8.55
C GLY A 114 5.47 6.52 -8.04
N GLU A 115 5.44 5.45 -8.82
CA GLU A 115 4.58 4.29 -8.54
C GLU A 115 4.89 3.67 -7.15
N GLY A 116 6.17 3.58 -6.77
CA GLY A 116 6.59 3.03 -5.49
C GLY A 116 6.12 3.90 -4.31
N ALA A 117 6.41 5.20 -4.33
CA ALA A 117 6.04 6.13 -3.29
C ALA A 117 4.52 6.24 -3.13
N MET A 118 3.79 6.41 -4.26
CA MET A 118 2.33 6.46 -4.25
C MET A 118 1.71 5.17 -3.70
N THR A 119 2.28 4.00 -4.04
CA THR A 119 1.78 2.72 -3.53
C THR A 119 2.03 2.58 -2.03
N LYS A 120 3.19 3.02 -1.53
CA LYS A 120 3.50 3.04 -0.11
C LYS A 120 2.52 3.92 0.67
N ASP A 121 2.34 5.17 0.24
CA ASP A 121 1.41 6.11 0.87
C ASP A 121 -0.03 5.57 0.87
N LEU A 122 -0.45 4.98 -0.25
CA LEU A 122 -1.77 4.38 -0.37
C LEU A 122 -1.97 3.23 0.62
N ILE A 123 -0.96 2.36 0.77
CA ILE A 123 -1.02 1.23 1.72
C ILE A 123 -1.08 1.76 3.17
N GLU A 124 -0.25 2.74 3.53
CA GLU A 124 -0.21 3.29 4.88
C GLU A 124 -1.52 3.98 5.26
N VAL A 125 -2.08 4.83 4.39
CA VAL A 125 -3.37 5.49 4.62
C VAL A 125 -4.49 4.46 4.67
N ALA A 126 -4.51 3.53 3.70
CA ALA A 126 -5.52 2.49 3.63
C ALA A 126 -5.51 1.60 4.88
N ASP A 127 -4.35 1.20 5.40
CA ASP A 127 -4.26 0.31 6.58
C ASP A 127 -4.90 0.94 7.82
N VAL A 128 -4.70 2.24 8.04
CA VAL A 128 -5.32 2.99 9.14
C VAL A 128 -6.83 3.11 8.95
N ASP A 129 -7.28 3.50 7.77
CA ASP A 129 -8.69 3.68 7.47
C ASP A 129 -9.45 2.35 7.58
N PHE A 130 -8.85 1.27 7.09
CA PHE A 130 -9.47 -0.06 7.13
C PHE A 130 -9.57 -0.62 8.53
N LYS A 131 -8.56 -0.43 9.37
CA LYS A 131 -8.65 -0.80 10.80
C LYS A 131 -9.81 -0.08 11.48
N ASN A 132 -9.94 1.22 11.23
CA ASN A 132 -11.03 2.00 11.80
C ASN A 132 -12.39 1.54 11.26
N VAL A 133 -12.56 1.38 9.96
CA VAL A 133 -13.81 0.92 9.34
C VAL A 133 -14.18 -0.47 9.83
N ASN A 134 -13.21 -1.39 9.94
CA ASN A 134 -13.46 -2.74 10.43
C ASN A 134 -13.96 -2.73 11.88
N VAL A 135 -13.32 -1.99 12.78
CA VAL A 135 -13.75 -1.86 14.17
C VAL A 135 -15.17 -1.30 14.28
N TRP A 136 -15.47 -0.22 13.54
CA TRP A 136 -16.81 0.37 13.55
C TRP A 136 -17.86 -0.56 12.93
N SER A 137 -17.52 -1.32 11.90
CA SER A 137 -18.41 -2.30 11.28
C SER A 137 -18.73 -3.44 12.22
N ILE A 138 -17.74 -4.02 12.88
CA ILE A 138 -17.92 -5.07 13.89
C ILE A 138 -18.80 -4.55 15.05
N MET A 139 -18.54 -3.35 15.52
CA MET A 139 -19.32 -2.74 16.61
C MET A 139 -20.77 -2.51 16.18
N ALA A 140 -21.01 -1.99 14.98
CA ALA A 140 -22.35 -1.78 14.46
C ALA A 140 -23.12 -3.10 14.32
N VAL A 141 -22.50 -4.14 13.76
CA VAL A 141 -23.07 -5.48 13.63
C VAL A 141 -23.41 -6.06 15.01
N LEU A 142 -22.50 -5.95 15.96
CA LEU A 142 -22.70 -6.45 17.33
C LEU A 142 -23.92 -5.77 18.00
N VAL A 143 -24.05 -4.44 17.86
CA VAL A 143 -25.19 -3.67 18.39
C VAL A 143 -26.50 -4.10 17.73
N ILE A 144 -26.52 -4.21 16.39
CA ILE A 144 -27.73 -4.60 15.64
C ILE A 144 -28.21 -5.99 16.09
N ILE A 145 -27.29 -6.96 16.18
CA ILE A 145 -27.64 -8.33 16.60
C ILE A 145 -28.08 -8.34 18.09
N ALA A 146 -27.40 -7.59 18.96
CA ALA A 146 -27.76 -7.51 20.39
C ALA A 146 -29.19 -6.97 20.58
N VAL A 147 -29.56 -5.93 19.83
CA VAL A 147 -30.91 -5.38 19.87
C VAL A 147 -31.92 -6.37 19.32
N SER A 148 -31.61 -7.06 18.23
CA SER A 148 -32.49 -8.03 17.57
C SER A 148 -32.80 -9.24 18.49
N PHE A 149 -31.78 -9.79 19.13
CA PHE A 149 -31.91 -10.97 19.99
C PHE A 149 -32.15 -10.63 21.49
N LYS A 150 -32.10 -9.36 21.87
CA LYS A 150 -32.19 -8.91 23.27
C LYS A 150 -31.24 -9.69 24.20
N SER A 151 -30.07 -10.02 23.69
CA SER A 151 -29.01 -10.78 24.33
C SER A 151 -27.65 -10.28 23.90
N ILE A 152 -26.69 -10.26 24.81
CA ILE A 152 -25.29 -9.88 24.49
C ILE A 152 -24.45 -11.11 24.13
N SER A 153 -24.78 -12.27 24.68
CA SER A 153 -23.99 -13.49 24.50
C SER A 153 -24.04 -14.02 23.04
N ILE A 154 -25.23 -13.96 22.42
CA ILE A 154 -25.42 -14.45 21.04
C ILE A 154 -24.62 -13.64 20.06
N PRO A 155 -24.70 -12.29 20.01
CA PRO A 155 -23.87 -11.46 19.14
C PRO A 155 -22.38 -11.70 19.34
N ALA A 156 -21.92 -11.77 20.58
CA ALA A 156 -20.50 -11.97 20.88
C ALA A 156 -19.99 -13.31 20.30
N LEU A 157 -20.77 -14.38 20.44
CA LEU A 157 -20.40 -15.70 19.91
C LEU A 157 -20.42 -15.72 18.36
N LEU A 158 -21.43 -15.10 17.75
CA LEU A 158 -21.53 -15.03 16.29
C LEU A 158 -20.40 -14.22 15.69
N VAL A 159 -20.16 -13.02 16.21
CA VAL A 159 -19.06 -12.16 15.72
C VAL A 159 -17.71 -12.85 15.94
N ALA A 160 -17.46 -13.46 17.10
CA ALA A 160 -16.23 -14.19 17.36
C ALA A 160 -16.01 -15.35 16.35
N SER A 161 -17.10 -16.08 16.00
CA SER A 161 -17.02 -17.17 15.01
C SER A 161 -16.70 -16.65 13.60
N ILE A 162 -17.28 -15.51 13.22
CA ILE A 162 -17.02 -14.86 11.92
C ILE A 162 -15.58 -14.36 11.84
N GLU A 163 -15.12 -13.65 12.88
CA GLU A 163 -13.74 -13.16 12.96
C GLU A 163 -12.72 -14.29 12.97
N ALA A 164 -13.01 -15.40 13.65
CA ALA A 164 -12.16 -16.59 13.60
C ALA A 164 -12.08 -17.18 12.18
N ALA A 165 -13.19 -17.24 11.46
CA ALA A 165 -13.23 -17.71 10.07
C ALA A 165 -12.46 -16.77 9.13
N ILE A 166 -12.55 -15.44 9.32
CA ILE A 166 -11.78 -14.45 8.58
C ILE A 166 -10.28 -14.64 8.86
N ALA A 167 -9.88 -14.78 10.12
CA ALA A 167 -8.50 -14.98 10.53
C ALA A 167 -7.91 -16.27 9.93
N ILE A 168 -8.66 -17.37 9.91
CA ILE A 168 -8.24 -18.63 9.28
C ILE A 168 -8.07 -18.42 7.77
N ASN A 169 -9.04 -17.80 7.10
CA ASN A 169 -8.99 -17.56 5.66
C ASN A 169 -7.79 -16.67 5.28
N MET A 170 -7.52 -15.63 6.06
CA MET A 170 -6.36 -14.75 5.87
C MET A 170 -5.02 -15.42 6.20
N GLY A 171 -5.05 -16.46 7.04
CA GLY A 171 -3.85 -17.24 7.37
C GLY A 171 -3.42 -18.25 6.29
N ILE A 172 -4.34 -18.71 5.44
CA ILE A 172 -4.05 -19.72 4.40
C ILE A 172 -2.93 -19.28 3.45
N PRO A 173 -2.87 -18.04 2.93
CA PRO A 173 -1.83 -17.57 2.05
C PRO A 173 -0.41 -17.69 2.63
N TYR A 174 -0.27 -17.52 3.95
CA TYR A 174 1.01 -17.71 4.62
C TYR A 174 1.55 -19.15 4.46
N PHE A 175 0.67 -20.14 4.59
CA PHE A 175 1.05 -21.55 4.45
C PHE A 175 1.23 -21.97 2.99
N THR A 176 0.53 -21.33 2.07
CA THR A 176 0.64 -21.62 0.62
C THR A 176 1.74 -20.84 -0.08
N GLY A 177 2.38 -19.88 0.61
CA GLY A 177 3.38 -18.98 0.02
C GLY A 177 2.79 -18.02 -1.03
N THR A 178 1.48 -17.80 -1.01
CA THR A 178 0.79 -16.94 -1.97
C THR A 178 0.80 -15.49 -1.47
N GLN A 179 1.30 -14.58 -2.29
CA GLN A 179 1.24 -13.14 -1.98
C GLN A 179 -0.14 -12.60 -2.35
N LEU A 180 -0.85 -12.06 -1.37
CA LEU A 180 -2.11 -11.37 -1.60
C LEU A 180 -1.85 -9.88 -1.87
N PRO A 181 -2.53 -9.26 -2.84
CA PRO A 181 -2.59 -7.80 -2.94
C PRO A 181 -3.14 -7.20 -1.64
N PHE A 182 -2.64 -6.03 -1.22
CA PHE A 182 -3.08 -5.37 0.02
C PHE A 182 -4.61 -5.16 0.09
N ILE A 183 -5.25 -4.92 -1.06
CA ILE A 183 -6.72 -4.78 -1.17
C ILE A 183 -7.46 -6.08 -0.84
N ALA A 184 -6.85 -7.25 -1.03
CA ALA A 184 -7.54 -8.53 -0.84
C ALA A 184 -7.99 -8.75 0.60
N SER A 185 -7.19 -8.34 1.59
CA SER A 185 -7.53 -8.45 3.01
C SER A 185 -8.82 -7.71 3.35
N ILE A 186 -8.97 -6.52 2.77
CA ILE A 186 -10.12 -5.65 2.95
C ILE A 186 -11.38 -6.26 2.34
N VAL A 187 -11.25 -6.67 1.08
CA VAL A 187 -12.36 -7.26 0.32
C VAL A 187 -12.84 -8.54 1.02
N ILE A 188 -11.92 -9.41 1.43
CA ILE A 188 -12.24 -10.65 2.14
C ILE A 188 -12.95 -10.35 3.46
N GLY A 189 -12.40 -9.46 4.30
CA GLY A 189 -12.98 -9.11 5.59
C GLY A 189 -14.39 -8.51 5.44
N THR A 190 -14.56 -7.54 4.55
CA THR A 190 -15.83 -6.85 4.35
C THR A 190 -16.91 -7.77 3.78
N ILE A 191 -16.59 -8.55 2.75
CA ILE A 191 -17.55 -9.48 2.14
C ILE A 191 -17.91 -10.58 3.11
N GLN A 192 -16.93 -11.16 3.81
CA GLN A 192 -17.16 -12.26 4.73
C GLN A 192 -18.00 -11.80 5.93
N LEU A 193 -17.69 -10.64 6.52
CA LEU A 193 -18.48 -10.07 7.61
C LEU A 193 -19.93 -9.80 7.12
N GLY A 194 -20.11 -9.08 6.00
CA GLY A 194 -21.43 -8.70 5.50
C GLY A 194 -22.29 -9.90 5.10
N ALA A 195 -21.75 -10.85 4.34
CA ALA A 195 -22.51 -12.00 3.87
C ALA A 195 -22.78 -13.05 4.96
N THR A 196 -21.85 -13.23 5.92
CA THR A 196 -21.98 -14.29 6.92
C THR A 196 -22.91 -13.89 8.08
N VAL A 197 -22.99 -12.58 8.38
CA VAL A 197 -23.88 -12.07 9.45
C VAL A 197 -25.33 -12.44 9.18
N ASP A 198 -25.83 -12.24 7.98
CA ASP A 198 -27.23 -12.50 7.62
C ASP A 198 -27.58 -14.00 7.79
N TYR A 199 -26.70 -14.89 7.34
CA TYR A 199 -26.89 -16.33 7.53
C TYR A 199 -26.86 -16.72 9.01
N SER A 200 -25.97 -16.13 9.79
CA SER A 200 -25.84 -16.39 11.21
C SER A 200 -27.09 -15.94 11.99
N ILE A 201 -27.63 -14.78 11.63
CA ILE A 201 -28.90 -14.27 12.21
C ILE A 201 -30.06 -15.20 11.86
N LEU A 202 -30.19 -15.57 10.58
CA LEU A 202 -31.25 -16.45 10.11
C LEU A 202 -31.21 -17.81 10.82
N MET A 203 -30.05 -18.44 10.87
CA MET A 203 -29.86 -19.73 11.50
C MET A 203 -30.19 -19.67 13.03
N THR A 204 -29.72 -18.63 13.72
CA THR A 204 -29.97 -18.43 15.12
C THR A 204 -31.45 -18.17 15.41
N THR A 205 -32.09 -17.36 14.57
CA THR A 205 -33.52 -17.07 14.66
C THR A 205 -34.34 -18.38 14.50
N ARG A 206 -33.97 -19.18 13.50
CA ARG A 206 -34.64 -20.47 13.25
C ARG A 206 -34.44 -21.44 14.39
N TYR A 207 -33.24 -21.53 14.94
CA TYR A 207 -32.97 -22.32 16.11
C TYR A 207 -33.84 -21.91 17.32
N HIS A 208 -33.99 -20.62 17.60
CA HIS A 208 -34.85 -20.12 18.65
C HIS A 208 -36.33 -20.42 18.40
N GLU A 209 -36.80 -20.32 17.18
CA GLU A 209 -38.15 -20.65 16.78
C GLU A 209 -38.44 -22.14 17.03
N GLU A 210 -37.59 -23.05 16.57
CA GLU A 210 -37.74 -24.50 16.78
C GLU A 210 -37.68 -24.87 18.27
N ARG A 211 -36.83 -24.19 19.05
CA ARG A 211 -36.78 -24.34 20.50
C ARG A 211 -38.07 -23.88 21.16
N SER A 212 -38.75 -22.85 20.66
CA SER A 212 -40.01 -22.36 21.16
C SER A 212 -41.18 -23.35 20.93
N TYR A 213 -41.06 -24.20 19.89
CA TYR A 213 -41.99 -25.30 19.64
C TYR A 213 -41.75 -26.55 20.51
N GLY A 214 -40.80 -26.45 21.45
CA GLY A 214 -40.53 -27.54 22.41
C GLY A 214 -39.56 -28.61 21.93
N ARG A 215 -38.90 -28.42 20.78
CA ARG A 215 -37.88 -29.33 20.28
C ARG A 215 -36.62 -29.33 21.15
N THR A 216 -35.96 -30.47 21.22
CA THR A 216 -34.66 -30.57 21.91
C THR A 216 -33.58 -29.75 21.21
N PRO A 217 -32.47 -29.39 21.89
CA PRO A 217 -31.36 -28.66 21.23
C PRO A 217 -30.79 -29.38 20.01
N GLN A 218 -30.80 -30.71 20.00
CA GLN A 218 -30.29 -31.53 18.91
C GLN A 218 -31.25 -31.59 17.72
N GLU A 219 -32.56 -31.46 17.95
CA GLU A 219 -33.57 -31.42 16.88
C GLU A 219 -33.76 -30.03 16.31
N ALA A 220 -33.32 -28.99 17.02
CA ALA A 220 -33.44 -27.59 16.60
C ALA A 220 -32.21 -27.09 15.83
N ALA A 221 -31.07 -27.79 15.93
CA ALA A 221 -29.82 -27.49 15.24
C ALA A 221 -29.76 -28.16 13.85
#